data_09ea70105f011fb0d58f466a18f1ac62
#
_entry.id   09ea70105f011fb0d58f466a18f1ac62
#
_cell.length_a   1.000
_cell.length_b   1.000
_cell.length_c   1.000
_cell.angle_alpha   90.00
_cell.angle_beta   90.00
_cell.angle_gamma   90.00
#
_symmetry.space_group_name_H-M   'P 1'
#
loop_
_entity.id
_entity.type
_entity.pdbx_description
1 polymer ?
#
loop_
_entity_poly.entity_id
_entity_poly.type
_entity_poly.pdbx_seq_one_letter_code
_entity_poly.pdbx_strand_id
1 'polypeptide(L)'
;MTKPFKSGFVAIVGRPNVGKSTFMNYVLGQKIAIMSDKAQTTRNKIQGVYTKDDAQIVFLDTPGIHKPKHELGEFMVKSAYSALKEVDAVLFMVNVSEKRGPGDDFIIEKLKGIKTPIFLVLNKIDLVTPEVLLERVESYKDALDFAGVFPISVLQGNNVNELMEGLINALPEGPQYYPADQITDHPEYFVVSELIREKILQLTQEEIPHSVAVTVDKMQKDEFDKVHVYANIIVDRKSQKGIIIGKGERLLKEIGTRARRDIQQLLGNKVYLELWVKVEKDWRKRKSNLQEYGYRDTDYRD
;
A
#
# COMPACT_ATOMS: atom_id res chain seq x y z
N MET A 1 16.73 15.67 -30.96
CA MET A 1 17.35 14.66 -30.10
C MET A 1 16.23 14.17 -29.17
N THR A 2 15.89 12.89 -29.20
CA THR A 2 14.95 12.28 -28.25
C THR A 2 15.55 12.40 -26.86
N LYS A 3 14.75 12.87 -25.88
CA LYS A 3 15.20 12.88 -24.48
C LYS A 3 15.54 11.43 -24.07
N PRO A 4 16.63 11.21 -23.32
CA PRO A 4 16.94 9.87 -22.83
C PRO A 4 15.80 9.37 -21.92
N PHE A 5 15.48 8.10 -22.03
CA PHE A 5 14.47 7.46 -21.21
C PHE A 5 14.97 7.32 -19.77
N LYS A 6 14.19 7.76 -18.80
CA LYS A 6 14.52 7.71 -17.39
C LYS A 6 13.71 6.64 -16.68
N SER A 7 14.36 5.83 -15.87
CA SER A 7 13.67 4.79 -15.12
C SER A 7 14.33 4.49 -13.79
N GLY A 8 13.53 4.05 -12.82
CA GLY A 8 14.05 3.67 -11.52
C GLY A 8 12.98 3.24 -10.54
N PHE A 9 13.44 2.77 -9.41
CA PHE A 9 12.63 2.29 -8.29
C PHE A 9 12.50 3.39 -7.24
N VAL A 10 11.28 3.59 -6.73
CA VAL A 10 10.98 4.63 -5.74
C VAL A 10 10.23 4.02 -4.55
N ALA A 11 10.86 4.00 -3.38
CA ALA A 11 10.20 3.54 -2.16
C ALA A 11 9.34 4.66 -1.54
N ILE A 12 8.12 4.33 -1.15
CA ILE A 12 7.24 5.25 -0.42
C ILE A 12 7.21 4.82 1.04
N VAL A 13 7.73 5.65 1.93
CA VAL A 13 7.79 5.40 3.37
C VAL A 13 7.08 6.49 4.14
N GLY A 14 6.61 6.16 5.33
CA GLY A 14 5.88 7.07 6.21
C GLY A 14 5.05 6.32 7.23
N ARG A 15 4.51 7.05 8.20
CA ARG A 15 3.59 6.48 9.18
C ARG A 15 2.35 5.86 8.50
N PRO A 16 1.59 4.99 9.18
CA PRO A 16 0.26 4.60 8.70
C PRO A 16 -0.62 5.83 8.43
N ASN A 17 -1.50 5.73 7.43
CA ASN A 17 -2.54 6.72 7.11
C ASN A 17 -2.05 8.11 6.64
N VAL A 18 -0.77 8.26 6.28
CA VAL A 18 -0.26 9.51 5.68
C VAL A 18 -0.65 9.67 4.20
N GLY A 19 -1.14 8.61 3.54
CA GLY A 19 -1.63 8.65 2.16
C GLY A 19 -0.76 7.93 1.13
N LYS A 20 0.16 7.03 1.53
CA LYS A 20 1.07 6.29 0.63
C LYS A 20 0.33 5.52 -0.46
N SER A 21 -0.56 4.62 -0.08
CA SER A 21 -1.36 3.80 -1.01
C SER A 21 -2.32 4.66 -1.84
N THR A 22 -2.84 5.76 -1.27
CA THR A 22 -3.69 6.72 -2.00
C THR A 22 -2.90 7.40 -3.10
N PHE A 23 -1.67 7.84 -2.82
CA PHE A 23 -0.77 8.45 -3.80
C PHE A 23 -0.46 7.47 -4.93
N MET A 24 -0.08 6.24 -4.59
CA MET A 24 0.23 5.23 -5.61
C MET A 24 -0.98 4.96 -6.52
N ASN A 25 -2.16 4.72 -5.96
CA ASN A 25 -3.38 4.51 -6.76
C ASN A 25 -3.73 5.73 -7.62
N TYR A 26 -3.52 6.96 -7.10
CA TYR A 26 -3.77 8.20 -7.84
C TYR A 26 -2.89 8.30 -9.09
N VAL A 27 -1.58 8.11 -8.93
CA VAL A 27 -0.63 8.25 -10.07
C VAL A 27 -0.76 7.11 -11.08
N LEU A 28 -1.17 5.92 -10.66
CA LEU A 28 -1.41 4.79 -11.53
C LEU A 28 -2.77 4.84 -12.24
N GLY A 29 -3.68 5.71 -11.78
CA GLY A 29 -5.05 5.77 -12.30
C GLY A 29 -5.88 4.51 -12.04
N GLN A 30 -5.37 3.58 -11.22
CA GLN A 30 -6.02 2.31 -10.91
C GLN A 30 -5.77 1.90 -9.45
N LYS A 31 -6.76 1.23 -8.87
CA LYS A 31 -6.71 0.75 -7.49
C LYS A 31 -6.01 -0.60 -7.40
N ILE A 32 -4.74 -0.61 -7.04
CA ILE A 32 -3.95 -1.81 -6.78
C ILE A 32 -3.56 -1.95 -5.31
N ALA A 33 -3.40 -0.85 -4.60
CA ALA A 33 -3.15 -0.83 -3.16
C ALA A 33 -4.43 -0.50 -2.40
N ILE A 34 -4.69 -1.23 -1.33
CA ILE A 34 -5.87 -1.02 -0.51
C ILE A 34 -5.75 0.22 0.39
N MET A 35 -6.89 0.84 0.66
CA MET A 35 -6.97 2.06 1.45
C MET A 35 -7.90 1.88 2.64
N SER A 36 -7.44 2.22 3.83
CA SER A 36 -8.24 2.23 5.07
C SER A 36 -7.65 3.22 6.07
N ASP A 37 -8.47 3.69 6.99
CA ASP A 37 -8.07 4.48 8.17
C ASP A 37 -7.41 3.62 9.26
N LYS A 38 -7.40 2.30 9.10
CA LYS A 38 -6.84 1.36 10.09
C LYS A 38 -5.32 1.23 9.95
N ALA A 39 -4.64 1.09 11.07
CA ALA A 39 -3.23 0.71 11.07
C ALA A 39 -3.04 -0.68 10.44
N GLN A 40 -1.87 -0.93 9.84
CA GLN A 40 -1.55 -2.19 9.15
C GLN A 40 -2.45 -2.46 7.92
N THR A 41 -2.91 -1.40 7.23
CA THR A 41 -3.64 -1.54 5.97
C THR A 41 -2.76 -2.21 4.92
N THR A 42 -1.61 -1.65 4.60
CA THR A 42 -0.59 -2.30 3.75
C THR A 42 0.26 -3.23 4.61
N ARG A 43 0.36 -4.50 4.24
CA ARG A 43 1.15 -5.52 4.96
C ARG A 43 2.31 -6.05 4.13
N ASN A 44 2.12 -6.21 2.84
CA ASN A 44 3.15 -6.56 1.87
C ASN A 44 3.70 -5.29 1.20
N LYS A 45 4.89 -5.37 0.65
CA LYS A 45 5.38 -4.37 -0.31
C LYS A 45 4.53 -4.46 -1.57
N ILE A 46 3.83 -3.41 -1.91
CA ILE A 46 3.01 -3.35 -3.14
C ILE A 46 3.80 -2.63 -4.22
N GLN A 47 3.97 -3.29 -5.35
CA GLN A 47 4.65 -2.72 -6.49
C GLN A 47 3.65 -2.14 -7.48
N GLY A 48 3.87 -0.88 -7.88
CA GLY A 48 3.09 -0.19 -8.89
C GLY A 48 3.99 0.40 -9.97
N VAL A 49 3.65 0.20 -11.23
CA VAL A 49 4.43 0.66 -12.38
C VAL A 49 3.73 1.84 -13.05
N TYR A 50 4.35 3.01 -12.98
CA TYR A 50 3.93 4.20 -13.70
C TYR A 50 4.79 4.37 -14.96
N THR A 51 4.16 4.35 -16.13
CA THR A 51 4.84 4.51 -17.41
C THR A 51 4.35 5.75 -18.15
N LYS A 52 5.29 6.51 -18.68
CA LYS A 52 5.09 7.67 -19.54
C LYS A 52 6.02 7.51 -20.75
N ASP A 53 5.82 8.31 -21.81
CA ASP A 53 6.58 8.22 -23.07
C ASP A 53 8.10 8.28 -22.88
N ASP A 54 8.57 9.05 -21.90
CA ASP A 54 9.98 9.33 -21.63
C ASP A 54 10.48 8.83 -20.26
N ALA A 55 9.61 8.12 -19.49
CA ALA A 55 9.99 7.65 -18.16
C ALA A 55 9.18 6.44 -17.68
N GLN A 56 9.79 5.63 -16.77
CA GLN A 56 9.08 4.63 -16.02
C GLN A 56 9.51 4.67 -14.53
N ILE A 57 8.54 4.77 -13.63
CA ILE A 57 8.77 4.69 -12.19
C ILE A 57 8.15 3.42 -11.64
N VAL A 58 8.95 2.62 -10.94
CA VAL A 58 8.47 1.47 -10.20
C VAL A 58 8.31 1.89 -8.73
N PHE A 59 7.09 2.18 -8.32
CA PHE A 59 6.78 2.51 -6.93
C PHE A 59 6.71 1.28 -6.06
N LEU A 60 7.29 1.36 -4.87
CA LEU A 60 7.20 0.36 -3.82
C LEU A 60 6.45 0.97 -2.63
N ASP A 61 5.13 0.72 -2.54
CA ASP A 61 4.34 1.09 -1.35
C ASP A 61 4.68 0.12 -0.22
N THR A 62 5.17 0.67 0.87
CA THR A 62 5.64 -0.12 2.01
C THR A 62 4.62 -0.12 3.14
N PRO A 63 4.58 -1.19 3.96
CA PRO A 63 3.86 -1.15 5.22
C PRO A 63 4.28 0.07 6.05
N GLY A 64 3.31 0.69 6.73
CA GLY A 64 3.60 1.80 7.62
C GLY A 64 4.59 1.39 8.72
N ILE A 65 5.71 2.10 8.83
CA ILE A 65 6.77 1.77 9.79
C ILE A 65 6.30 2.08 11.21
N HIS A 66 6.26 1.05 12.06
CA HIS A 66 5.88 1.14 13.47
C HIS A 66 6.64 0.09 14.30
N LYS A 67 6.63 0.23 15.63
CA LYS A 67 7.25 -0.77 16.50
C LYS A 67 6.49 -2.10 16.44
N PRO A 68 7.12 -3.23 16.07
CA PRO A 68 6.43 -4.51 15.93
C PRO A 68 6.00 -5.08 17.29
N LYS A 69 4.88 -5.81 17.30
CA LYS A 69 4.36 -6.48 18.50
C LYS A 69 4.25 -8.00 18.37
N HIS A 70 4.43 -8.54 17.17
CA HIS A 70 4.33 -9.98 16.84
C HIS A 70 4.99 -10.26 15.48
N GLU A 71 5.16 -11.53 15.09
CA GLU A 71 5.84 -11.98 13.86
C GLU A 71 5.34 -11.26 12.59
N LEU A 72 4.03 -11.10 12.43
CA LEU A 72 3.49 -10.33 11.29
C LEU A 72 3.98 -8.87 11.31
N GLY A 73 4.08 -8.24 12.48
CA GLY A 73 4.63 -6.90 12.62
C GLY A 73 6.12 -6.83 12.27
N GLU A 74 6.90 -7.83 12.65
CA GLU A 74 8.32 -7.95 12.29
C GLU A 74 8.49 -8.11 10.78
N PHE A 75 7.67 -8.97 10.16
CA PHE A 75 7.61 -9.12 8.71
C PHE A 75 7.34 -7.77 8.01
N MET A 76 6.34 -7.01 8.46
CA MET A 76 6.01 -5.70 7.89
C MET A 76 7.16 -4.70 7.97
N VAL A 77 7.84 -4.64 9.12
CA VAL A 77 8.99 -3.75 9.31
C VAL A 77 10.17 -4.17 8.42
N LYS A 78 10.46 -5.46 8.34
CA LYS A 78 11.48 -6.01 7.46
C LYS A 78 11.19 -5.71 5.99
N SER A 79 9.94 -5.88 5.56
CA SER A 79 9.45 -5.53 4.22
C SER A 79 9.69 -4.06 3.88
N ALA A 80 9.38 -3.15 4.82
CA ALA A 80 9.60 -1.73 4.60
C ALA A 80 11.10 -1.37 4.49
N TYR A 81 11.98 -2.02 5.27
CA TYR A 81 13.42 -1.74 5.19
C TYR A 81 14.10 -2.37 3.98
N SER A 82 13.67 -3.55 3.54
CA SER A 82 14.22 -4.15 2.32
C SER A 82 13.96 -3.27 1.10
N ALA A 83 12.81 -2.61 1.05
CA ALA A 83 12.48 -1.68 -0.03
C ALA A 83 13.40 -0.46 -0.10
N LEU A 84 14.12 -0.11 0.98
CA LEU A 84 15.04 1.05 1.00
C LEU A 84 16.44 0.72 0.49
N LYS A 85 16.81 -0.56 0.35
CA LYS A 85 18.20 -0.95 0.01
C LYS A 85 18.53 -0.78 -1.48
N GLU A 86 17.53 -0.92 -2.36
CA GLU A 86 17.72 -1.05 -3.80
C GLU A 86 16.81 -0.10 -4.58
N VAL A 87 16.70 1.14 -4.14
CA VAL A 87 15.87 2.15 -4.83
C VAL A 87 16.70 3.37 -5.24
N ASP A 88 16.24 4.02 -6.30
CA ASP A 88 16.86 5.22 -6.88
C ASP A 88 16.39 6.50 -6.20
N ALA A 89 15.23 6.46 -5.53
CA ALA A 89 14.71 7.56 -4.72
C ALA A 89 13.79 7.06 -3.59
N VAL A 90 13.65 7.87 -2.55
CA VAL A 90 12.76 7.62 -1.42
C VAL A 90 11.77 8.78 -1.28
N LEU A 91 10.48 8.48 -1.22
CA LEU A 91 9.44 9.42 -0.81
C LEU A 91 9.15 9.25 0.68
N PHE A 92 9.60 10.19 1.49
CA PHE A 92 9.20 10.27 2.89
C PHE A 92 7.91 11.08 2.99
N MET A 93 6.79 10.40 3.14
CA MET A 93 5.46 11.00 3.17
C MET A 93 4.98 11.23 4.60
N VAL A 94 4.53 12.45 4.88
CA VAL A 94 3.98 12.87 6.17
C VAL A 94 2.59 13.48 6.01
N ASN A 95 1.78 13.44 7.07
CA ASN A 95 0.46 14.06 7.14
C ASN A 95 0.56 15.42 7.84
N VAL A 96 0.35 16.52 7.10
CA VAL A 96 0.47 17.89 7.66
C VAL A 96 -0.64 18.27 8.63
N SER A 97 -1.77 17.56 8.64
CA SER A 97 -2.84 17.81 9.62
C SER A 97 -2.44 17.38 11.06
N GLU A 98 -1.36 16.61 11.17
CA GLU A 98 -0.78 16.17 12.44
C GLU A 98 0.57 16.85 12.69
N LYS A 99 0.94 17.02 13.96
CA LYS A 99 2.29 17.46 14.32
C LYS A 99 3.28 16.33 14.13
N ARG A 100 4.54 16.68 13.80
CA ARG A 100 5.65 15.74 13.83
C ARG A 100 5.72 15.07 15.21
N GLY A 101 5.83 13.76 15.20
CA GLY A 101 5.81 12.97 16.43
C GLY A 101 6.84 11.84 16.42
N PRO A 102 6.88 11.04 17.51
CA PRO A 102 7.89 9.97 17.67
C PRO A 102 7.92 8.95 16.53
N GLY A 103 6.79 8.74 15.84
CA GLY A 103 6.74 7.85 14.67
C GLY A 103 7.47 8.41 13.47
N ASP A 104 7.40 9.74 13.24
CA ASP A 104 8.15 10.41 12.19
C ASP A 104 9.65 10.42 12.53
N ASP A 105 10.00 10.72 13.79
CA ASP A 105 11.38 10.73 14.26
C ASP A 105 12.03 9.34 14.13
N PHE A 106 11.28 8.28 14.41
CA PHE A 106 11.75 6.92 14.21
C PHE A 106 12.08 6.62 12.74
N ILE A 107 11.25 7.08 11.81
CA ILE A 107 11.51 6.92 10.37
C ILE A 107 12.71 7.76 9.95
N ILE A 108 12.79 9.02 10.38
CA ILE A 108 13.92 9.92 10.12
C ILE A 108 15.24 9.27 10.56
N GLU A 109 15.31 8.71 11.77
CA GLU A 109 16.53 8.02 12.24
C GLU A 109 16.92 6.84 11.33
N LYS A 110 15.94 6.14 10.75
CA LYS A 110 16.21 5.04 9.82
C LYS A 110 16.62 5.50 8.43
N LEU A 111 16.22 6.70 8.03
CA LEU A 111 16.62 7.31 6.77
C LEU A 111 17.99 8.01 6.86
N LYS A 112 18.50 8.30 8.07
CA LYS A 112 19.84 8.81 8.26
C LYS A 112 20.89 7.83 7.73
N GLY A 113 21.80 8.34 6.92
CA GLY A 113 22.88 7.53 6.33
C GLY A 113 22.50 6.80 5.03
N ILE A 114 21.26 6.89 4.57
CA ILE A 114 20.89 6.46 3.23
C ILE A 114 21.44 7.47 2.23
N LYS A 115 22.14 6.98 1.20
CA LYS A 115 22.73 7.83 0.14
C LYS A 115 21.76 8.17 -0.99
N THR A 116 20.69 7.41 -1.08
CA THR A 116 19.61 7.59 -2.07
C THR A 116 18.90 8.94 -1.84
N PRO A 117 18.59 9.71 -2.87
CA PRO A 117 17.83 10.97 -2.75
C PRO A 117 16.51 10.76 -2.00
N ILE A 118 16.26 11.60 -0.99
CA ILE A 118 15.05 11.55 -0.18
C ILE A 118 14.22 12.80 -0.48
N PHE A 119 12.96 12.60 -0.87
CA PHE A 119 11.99 13.66 -1.10
C PHE A 119 11.02 13.70 0.07
N LEU A 120 10.89 14.87 0.71
CA LEU A 120 9.86 15.09 1.72
C LEU A 120 8.53 15.45 1.05
N VAL A 121 7.52 14.61 1.29
CA VAL A 121 6.16 14.82 0.74
C VAL A 121 5.22 15.15 1.88
N LEU A 122 4.79 16.41 1.94
CA LEU A 122 3.84 16.92 2.94
C LEU A 122 2.43 16.80 2.36
N ASN A 123 1.75 15.69 2.66
CA ASN A 123 0.43 15.39 2.12
C ASN A 123 -0.71 15.91 2.99
N LYS A 124 -1.88 16.07 2.38
CA LYS A 124 -3.16 16.56 2.96
C LYS A 124 -3.13 18.06 3.27
N ILE A 125 -2.49 18.86 2.39
CA ILE A 125 -2.47 20.31 2.54
C ILE A 125 -3.87 20.94 2.48
N ASP A 126 -4.83 20.24 1.91
CA ASP A 126 -6.26 20.61 1.87
C ASP A 126 -6.93 20.66 3.27
N LEU A 127 -6.28 20.08 4.29
CA LEU A 127 -6.81 20.04 5.66
C LEU A 127 -6.21 21.08 6.60
N VAL A 128 -5.32 21.96 6.11
CA VAL A 128 -4.60 22.93 6.95
C VAL A 128 -4.54 24.29 6.30
N THR A 129 -4.30 25.34 7.11
CA THR A 129 -4.05 26.69 6.60
C THR A 129 -2.58 26.84 6.15
N PRO A 130 -2.25 27.86 5.31
CA PRO A 130 -0.88 28.13 4.89
C PRO A 130 0.10 28.33 6.06
N GLU A 131 -0.34 28.94 7.15
CA GLU A 131 0.50 29.18 8.34
C GLU A 131 0.87 27.86 9.03
N VAL A 132 -0.10 26.94 9.16
CA VAL A 132 0.14 25.61 9.71
C VAL A 132 1.05 24.81 8.78
N LEU A 133 0.87 24.91 7.45
CA LEU A 133 1.75 24.23 6.50
C LEU A 133 3.20 24.72 6.66
N LEU A 134 3.43 26.03 6.77
CA LEU A 134 4.76 26.59 6.99
C LEU A 134 5.38 26.05 8.29
N GLU A 135 4.62 26.02 9.40
CA GLU A 135 5.07 25.43 10.67
C GLU A 135 5.50 23.97 10.49
N ARG A 136 4.76 23.19 9.69
CA ARG A 136 5.11 21.78 9.41
C ARG A 136 6.38 21.66 8.58
N VAL A 137 6.51 22.44 7.51
CA VAL A 137 7.76 22.50 6.70
C VAL A 137 8.95 22.80 7.59
N GLU A 138 8.88 23.85 8.42
CA GLU A 138 9.93 24.21 9.37
C GLU A 138 10.31 23.06 10.32
N SER A 139 9.34 22.28 10.78
CA SER A 139 9.60 21.17 11.71
C SER A 139 10.35 19.98 11.08
N TYR A 140 10.37 19.87 9.75
CA TYR A 140 11.02 18.76 9.05
C TYR A 140 12.28 19.18 8.28
N LYS A 141 12.41 20.43 7.82
CA LYS A 141 13.42 20.89 6.85
C LYS A 141 14.87 20.51 7.19
N ASP A 142 15.22 20.53 8.48
CA ASP A 142 16.59 20.25 8.97
C ASP A 142 16.74 18.79 9.48
N ALA A 143 15.70 17.96 9.30
CA ALA A 143 15.73 16.58 9.81
C ALA A 143 16.63 15.65 8.99
N LEU A 144 16.70 15.89 7.68
CA LEU A 144 17.51 15.17 6.69
C LEU A 144 17.90 16.16 5.57
N ASP A 145 18.91 15.79 4.77
CA ASP A 145 19.22 16.48 3.52
C ASP A 145 18.23 16.03 2.43
N PHE A 146 17.13 16.77 2.29
CA PHE A 146 16.08 16.44 1.32
C PHE A 146 16.45 16.93 -0.08
N ALA A 147 16.34 16.05 -1.07
CA ALA A 147 16.50 16.38 -2.49
C ALA A 147 15.37 17.30 -3.03
N GLY A 148 14.25 17.33 -2.32
CA GLY A 148 13.13 18.20 -2.63
C GLY A 148 12.05 18.13 -1.55
N VAL A 149 11.22 19.19 -1.46
CA VAL A 149 10.12 19.31 -0.50
C VAL A 149 8.85 19.62 -1.28
N PHE A 150 7.85 18.75 -1.20
CA PHE A 150 6.63 18.83 -1.99
C PHE A 150 5.39 18.83 -1.09
N PRO A 151 4.77 19.99 -0.86
CA PRO A 151 3.44 20.07 -0.26
C PRO A 151 2.38 19.67 -1.29
N ILE A 152 1.63 18.59 -1.01
CA ILE A 152 0.62 18.05 -1.93
C ILE A 152 -0.72 17.79 -1.25
N SER A 153 -1.78 17.72 -2.04
CA SER A 153 -3.01 17.00 -1.69
C SER A 153 -3.28 15.93 -2.72
N VAL A 154 -3.04 14.69 -2.36
CA VAL A 154 -3.36 13.57 -3.25
C VAL A 154 -4.86 13.51 -3.56
N LEU A 155 -5.70 13.81 -2.56
CA LEU A 155 -7.15 13.75 -2.70
C LEU A 155 -7.68 14.77 -3.70
N GLN A 156 -7.08 15.97 -3.75
CA GLN A 156 -7.45 17.06 -4.65
C GLN A 156 -6.59 17.10 -5.92
N GLY A 157 -5.53 16.31 -5.99
CA GLY A 157 -4.57 16.31 -7.09
C GLY A 157 -3.60 17.50 -7.09
N ASN A 158 -3.58 18.31 -6.01
CA ASN A 158 -2.75 19.51 -5.95
C ASN A 158 -1.27 19.14 -5.85
N ASN A 159 -0.43 19.73 -6.71
CA ASN A 159 1.03 19.62 -6.77
C ASN A 159 1.55 18.18 -6.96
N VAL A 160 0.69 17.23 -7.34
CA VAL A 160 1.12 15.85 -7.60
C VAL A 160 1.97 15.76 -8.88
N ASN A 161 1.62 16.54 -9.91
CA ASN A 161 2.37 16.58 -11.16
C ASN A 161 3.80 17.13 -10.94
N GLU A 162 3.94 18.17 -10.12
CA GLU A 162 5.24 18.77 -9.76
C GLU A 162 6.12 17.76 -9.01
N LEU A 163 5.53 16.99 -8.11
CA LEU A 163 6.23 15.89 -7.44
C LEU A 163 6.69 14.82 -8.46
N MET A 164 5.82 14.41 -9.38
CA MET A 164 6.14 13.41 -10.39
C MET A 164 7.26 13.89 -11.33
N GLU A 165 7.23 15.14 -11.75
CA GLU A 165 8.32 15.75 -12.55
C GLU A 165 9.63 15.80 -11.77
N GLY A 166 9.59 16.19 -10.51
CA GLY A 166 10.75 16.20 -9.61
C GLY A 166 11.38 14.82 -9.48
N LEU A 167 10.57 13.78 -9.31
CA LEU A 167 11.02 12.40 -9.27
C LEU A 167 11.66 11.96 -10.59
N ILE A 168 10.97 12.14 -11.73
CA ILE A 168 11.49 11.76 -13.05
C ILE A 168 12.84 12.44 -13.31
N ASN A 169 12.97 13.71 -12.92
CA ASN A 169 14.23 14.45 -13.11
C ASN A 169 15.38 13.88 -12.27
N ALA A 170 15.10 13.31 -11.12
CA ALA A 170 16.10 12.73 -10.22
C ALA A 170 16.50 11.29 -10.59
N LEU A 171 15.65 10.58 -11.38
CA LEU A 171 15.95 9.21 -11.79
C LEU A 171 17.10 9.16 -12.80
N PRO A 172 17.89 8.07 -12.79
CA PRO A 172 18.92 7.84 -13.81
C PRO A 172 18.32 7.56 -15.18
N GLU A 173 19.15 7.67 -16.23
CA GLU A 173 18.87 7.09 -17.52
C GLU A 173 18.90 5.56 -17.40
N GLY A 174 17.87 4.88 -17.92
CA GLY A 174 17.72 3.44 -17.77
C GLY A 174 16.74 2.83 -18.77
N PRO A 175 16.65 1.51 -18.82
CA PRO A 175 15.71 0.81 -19.69
C PRO A 175 14.29 0.89 -19.16
N GLN A 176 13.32 0.61 -20.01
CA GLN A 176 11.97 0.30 -19.58
C GLN A 176 11.96 -1.11 -18.96
N TYR A 177 11.70 -1.22 -17.64
CA TYR A 177 11.73 -2.48 -16.89
C TYR A 177 10.50 -3.37 -17.15
N TYR A 178 9.34 -2.74 -17.36
CA TYR A 178 8.05 -3.41 -17.53
C TYR A 178 7.36 -2.95 -18.83
N PRO A 179 6.52 -3.80 -19.45
CA PRO A 179 5.64 -3.37 -20.55
C PRO A 179 4.85 -2.11 -20.18
N ALA A 180 4.57 -1.26 -21.15
CA ALA A 180 3.95 0.05 -20.91
C ALA A 180 2.53 -0.04 -20.32
N ASP A 181 1.83 -1.11 -20.59
CA ASP A 181 0.48 -1.42 -20.10
C ASP A 181 0.45 -2.17 -18.76
N GLN A 182 1.61 -2.61 -18.27
CA GLN A 182 1.70 -3.28 -16.98
C GLN A 182 1.75 -2.27 -15.83
N ILE A 183 0.81 -2.36 -14.90
CA ILE A 183 0.68 -1.45 -13.75
C ILE A 183 1.10 -2.06 -12.41
N THR A 184 1.27 -3.38 -12.34
CA THR A 184 1.78 -4.10 -11.16
C THR A 184 2.38 -5.44 -11.57
N ASP A 185 3.29 -5.98 -10.77
CA ASP A 185 3.82 -7.35 -10.93
C ASP A 185 3.07 -8.36 -10.04
N HIS A 186 2.16 -7.88 -9.18
CA HIS A 186 1.36 -8.77 -8.36
C HIS A 186 0.33 -9.53 -9.19
N PRO A 187 0.18 -10.84 -8.96
CA PRO A 187 -0.85 -11.63 -9.65
C PRO A 187 -2.26 -11.15 -9.23
N GLU A 188 -3.22 -11.25 -10.15
CA GLU A 188 -4.59 -10.78 -9.95
C GLU A 188 -5.24 -11.32 -8.67
N TYR A 189 -5.01 -12.61 -8.33
CA TYR A 189 -5.58 -13.21 -7.12
C TYR A 189 -5.09 -12.53 -5.84
N PHE A 190 -3.86 -11.99 -5.83
CA PHE A 190 -3.35 -11.22 -4.70
C PHE A 190 -4.09 -9.88 -4.56
N VAL A 191 -4.23 -9.13 -5.65
CA VAL A 191 -4.97 -7.86 -5.64
C VAL A 191 -6.42 -8.08 -5.23
N VAL A 192 -7.05 -9.14 -5.73
CA VAL A 192 -8.41 -9.55 -5.35
C VAL A 192 -8.52 -9.85 -3.85
N SER A 193 -7.56 -10.59 -3.28
CA SER A 193 -7.55 -10.88 -1.84
C SER A 193 -7.44 -9.60 -1.00
N GLU A 194 -6.61 -8.67 -1.42
CA GLU A 194 -6.46 -7.37 -0.75
C GLU A 194 -7.73 -6.51 -0.87
N LEU A 195 -8.41 -6.47 -2.01
CA LEU A 195 -9.68 -5.77 -2.16
C LEU A 195 -10.77 -6.32 -1.22
N ILE A 196 -10.82 -7.65 -1.02
CA ILE A 196 -11.72 -8.25 -0.04
C ILE A 196 -11.31 -7.83 1.39
N ARG A 197 -10.02 -7.89 1.71
CA ARG A 197 -9.48 -7.48 3.02
C ARG A 197 -9.77 -6.03 3.32
N GLU A 198 -9.68 -5.14 2.34
CA GLU A 198 -10.05 -3.73 2.50
C GLU A 198 -11.49 -3.55 3.00
N LYS A 199 -12.45 -4.30 2.43
CA LYS A 199 -13.85 -4.18 2.87
C LYS A 199 -14.04 -4.66 4.30
N ILE A 200 -13.30 -5.67 4.71
CA ILE A 200 -13.30 -6.10 6.11
C ILE A 200 -12.75 -4.99 7.01
N LEU A 201 -11.61 -4.38 6.65
CA LEU A 201 -11.02 -3.26 7.39
C LEU A 201 -11.99 -2.08 7.53
N GLN A 202 -12.70 -1.73 6.46
CA GLN A 202 -13.66 -0.61 6.44
C GLN A 202 -14.93 -0.88 7.25
N LEU A 203 -15.37 -2.13 7.31
CA LEU A 203 -16.65 -2.53 7.91
C LEU A 203 -16.51 -3.11 9.33
N THR A 204 -15.29 -3.27 9.83
CA THR A 204 -15.02 -3.80 11.17
C THR A 204 -14.18 -2.83 12.00
N GLN A 205 -14.17 -3.05 13.32
CA GLN A 205 -13.46 -2.21 14.28
C GLN A 205 -12.67 -3.07 15.27
N GLU A 206 -11.98 -2.41 16.20
CA GLU A 206 -11.21 -3.02 17.28
C GLU A 206 -10.12 -3.99 16.76
N GLU A 207 -10.14 -5.23 17.19
CA GLU A 207 -9.10 -6.23 16.92
C GLU A 207 -9.26 -6.96 15.56
N ILE A 208 -10.43 -6.92 14.93
CA ILE A 208 -10.68 -7.66 13.69
C ILE A 208 -9.79 -7.17 12.55
N PRO A 209 -9.66 -5.85 12.28
CA PRO A 209 -8.77 -5.34 11.24
C PRO A 209 -7.32 -5.85 11.35
N HIS A 210 -6.85 -6.05 12.59
CA HIS A 210 -5.49 -6.49 12.88
C HIS A 210 -5.28 -8.00 12.82
N SER A 211 -6.38 -8.78 12.84
CA SER A 211 -6.35 -10.24 13.00
C SER A 211 -6.93 -11.01 11.81
N VAL A 212 -7.26 -10.34 10.72
CA VAL A 212 -7.82 -10.96 9.51
C VAL A 212 -6.77 -11.12 8.42
N ALA A 213 -6.78 -12.28 7.74
CA ALA A 213 -6.14 -12.46 6.44
C ALA A 213 -7.18 -12.92 5.41
N VAL A 214 -6.87 -12.76 4.14
CA VAL A 214 -7.71 -13.24 3.04
C VAL A 214 -6.84 -14.01 2.05
N THR A 215 -7.28 -15.19 1.65
CA THR A 215 -6.66 -15.98 0.59
C THR A 215 -7.68 -16.26 -0.51
N VAL A 216 -7.23 -16.27 -1.75
CA VAL A 216 -8.02 -16.71 -2.89
C VAL A 216 -7.62 -18.15 -3.20
N ASP A 217 -8.54 -19.10 -2.97
CA ASP A 217 -8.28 -20.53 -3.21
C ASP A 217 -8.37 -20.85 -4.70
N LYS A 218 -9.30 -20.20 -5.40
CA LYS A 218 -9.56 -20.46 -6.81
C LYS A 218 -10.08 -19.20 -7.49
N MET A 219 -9.57 -18.95 -8.69
CA MET A 219 -10.06 -17.92 -9.59
C MET A 219 -10.05 -18.49 -11.02
N GLN A 220 -11.20 -18.51 -11.66
CA GLN A 220 -11.35 -19.09 -13.01
C GLN A 220 -12.43 -18.37 -13.79
N LYS A 221 -12.24 -18.26 -15.10
CA LYS A 221 -13.19 -17.69 -16.04
C LYS A 221 -14.05 -18.81 -16.62
N ASP A 222 -15.35 -18.60 -16.72
CA ASP A 222 -16.26 -19.52 -17.38
C ASP A 222 -16.43 -19.20 -18.89
N GLU A 223 -17.22 -20.00 -19.57
CA GLU A 223 -17.52 -19.86 -21.01
C GLU A 223 -18.24 -18.55 -21.37
N PHE A 224 -18.85 -17.87 -20.38
CA PHE A 224 -19.55 -16.58 -20.55
C PHE A 224 -18.69 -15.39 -20.11
N ASP A 225 -17.38 -15.55 -20.02
CA ASP A 225 -16.44 -14.51 -19.61
C ASP A 225 -16.63 -14.02 -18.16
N LYS A 226 -17.39 -14.74 -17.32
CA LYS A 226 -17.61 -14.43 -15.92
C LYS A 226 -16.51 -15.06 -15.07
N VAL A 227 -15.91 -14.26 -14.20
CA VAL A 227 -14.86 -14.71 -13.29
C VAL A 227 -15.48 -15.23 -12.00
N HIS A 228 -15.19 -16.46 -11.65
CA HIS A 228 -15.59 -17.10 -10.39
C HIS A 228 -14.41 -17.02 -9.40
N VAL A 229 -14.63 -16.36 -8.27
CA VAL A 229 -13.65 -16.16 -7.20
C VAL A 229 -14.13 -16.85 -5.94
N TYR A 230 -13.30 -17.74 -5.40
CA TYR A 230 -13.53 -18.45 -4.15
C TYR A 230 -12.44 -18.03 -3.15
N ALA A 231 -12.84 -17.39 -2.05
CA ALA A 231 -11.90 -16.82 -1.12
C ALA A 231 -12.23 -17.14 0.34
N ASN A 232 -11.17 -17.29 1.15
CA ASN A 232 -11.29 -17.51 2.59
C ASN A 232 -10.91 -16.26 3.36
N ILE A 233 -11.73 -15.92 4.32
CA ILE A 233 -11.46 -14.92 5.35
C ILE A 233 -11.00 -15.65 6.60
N ILE A 234 -9.74 -15.46 6.98
CA ILE A 234 -9.08 -16.17 8.07
C ILE A 234 -9.05 -15.27 9.30
N VAL A 235 -9.48 -15.80 10.44
CA VAL A 235 -9.50 -15.08 11.72
C VAL A 235 -8.90 -15.91 12.84
N ASP A 236 -8.45 -15.26 13.93
CA ASP A 236 -7.81 -15.94 15.07
C ASP A 236 -8.80 -16.71 15.97
N ARG A 237 -10.06 -16.26 16.07
CA ARG A 237 -11.00 -16.73 17.11
C ARG A 237 -12.41 -16.95 16.55
N LYS A 238 -13.14 -17.92 17.15
CA LYS A 238 -14.56 -18.18 16.83
C LYS A 238 -15.47 -16.95 17.01
N SER A 239 -15.21 -16.11 18.02
CA SER A 239 -15.94 -14.85 18.22
C SER A 239 -15.79 -13.90 17.04
N GLN A 240 -14.60 -13.75 16.50
CA GLN A 240 -14.32 -12.92 15.32
C GLN A 240 -15.04 -13.47 14.08
N LYS A 241 -15.08 -14.81 13.90
CA LYS A 241 -15.88 -15.44 12.84
C LYS A 241 -17.35 -15.05 12.94
N GLY A 242 -17.93 -15.11 14.14
CA GLY A 242 -19.31 -14.68 14.38
C GLY A 242 -19.57 -13.21 14.02
N ILE A 243 -18.64 -12.32 14.35
CA ILE A 243 -18.73 -10.88 14.02
C ILE A 243 -18.69 -10.68 12.51
N ILE A 244 -17.74 -11.32 11.78
CA ILE A 244 -17.61 -11.17 10.31
C ILE A 244 -18.83 -11.72 9.58
N ILE A 245 -19.40 -12.84 10.03
CA ILE A 245 -20.64 -13.35 9.46
C ILE A 245 -21.79 -12.39 9.73
N GLY A 246 -21.87 -11.90 10.98
CA GLY A 246 -22.92 -11.01 11.42
C GLY A 246 -24.28 -11.69 11.57
N LYS A 247 -25.23 -10.99 12.19
CA LYS A 247 -26.59 -11.51 12.38
C LYS A 247 -27.27 -11.77 11.01
N GLY A 248 -27.64 -13.02 10.74
CA GLY A 248 -28.24 -13.42 9.46
C GLY A 248 -27.34 -13.17 8.27
N GLU A 249 -26.02 -13.33 8.45
CA GLU A 249 -24.98 -13.17 7.41
C GLU A 249 -24.89 -11.75 6.80
N ARG A 250 -25.45 -10.75 7.45
CA ARG A 250 -25.54 -9.37 6.89
C ARG A 250 -24.18 -8.77 6.60
N LEU A 251 -23.22 -8.89 7.53
CA LEU A 251 -21.90 -8.27 7.34
C LEU A 251 -21.11 -8.99 6.25
N LEU A 252 -21.14 -10.32 6.22
CA LEU A 252 -20.45 -11.09 5.17
C LEU A 252 -21.00 -10.78 3.78
N LYS A 253 -22.33 -10.64 3.64
CA LYS A 253 -23.00 -10.24 2.39
C LYS A 253 -22.59 -8.82 1.97
N GLU A 254 -22.50 -7.88 2.92
CA GLU A 254 -22.06 -6.51 2.65
C GLU A 254 -20.59 -6.46 2.19
N ILE A 255 -19.70 -7.19 2.87
CA ILE A 255 -18.30 -7.36 2.47
C ILE A 255 -18.23 -7.89 1.03
N GLY A 256 -18.94 -8.98 0.75
CA GLY A 256 -18.97 -9.61 -0.58
C GLY A 256 -19.51 -8.68 -1.67
N THR A 257 -20.56 -7.93 -1.38
CA THR A 257 -21.16 -6.99 -2.33
C THR A 257 -20.22 -5.85 -2.70
N ARG A 258 -19.57 -5.24 -1.69
CA ARG A 258 -18.61 -4.15 -1.92
C ARG A 258 -17.34 -4.65 -2.61
N ALA A 259 -16.78 -5.77 -2.15
CA ALA A 259 -15.60 -6.36 -2.76
C ALA A 259 -15.85 -6.75 -4.22
N ARG A 260 -16.96 -7.40 -4.52
CA ARG A 260 -17.33 -7.79 -5.89
C ARG A 260 -17.36 -6.59 -6.84
N ARG A 261 -17.85 -5.42 -6.41
CA ARG A 261 -17.88 -4.21 -7.24
C ARG A 261 -16.45 -3.77 -7.62
N ASP A 262 -15.55 -3.70 -6.65
CA ASP A 262 -14.17 -3.29 -6.90
C ASP A 262 -13.43 -4.33 -7.76
N ILE A 263 -13.66 -5.62 -7.52
CA ILE A 263 -13.05 -6.70 -8.31
C ILE A 263 -13.56 -6.66 -9.76
N GLN A 264 -14.85 -6.38 -9.99
CA GLN A 264 -15.40 -6.20 -11.34
C GLN A 264 -14.76 -5.02 -12.07
N GLN A 265 -14.51 -3.92 -11.36
CA GLN A 265 -13.82 -2.76 -11.92
C GLN A 265 -12.37 -3.08 -12.26
N LEU A 266 -11.68 -3.84 -11.40
CA LEU A 266 -10.30 -4.25 -11.64
C LEU A 266 -10.17 -5.16 -12.86
N LEU A 267 -11.02 -6.21 -12.95
CA LEU A 267 -10.90 -7.26 -13.95
C LEU A 267 -11.62 -6.93 -15.28
N GLY A 268 -12.48 -5.91 -15.29
CA GLY A 268 -13.31 -5.59 -16.46
C GLY A 268 -14.39 -6.62 -16.79
N ASN A 269 -14.59 -7.64 -15.94
CA ASN A 269 -15.49 -8.76 -16.17
C ASN A 269 -16.58 -8.84 -15.10
N LYS A 270 -17.70 -9.53 -15.42
CA LYS A 270 -18.67 -9.94 -14.41
C LYS A 270 -18.00 -10.90 -13.41
N VAL A 271 -18.29 -10.73 -12.12
CA VAL A 271 -17.68 -11.54 -11.06
C VAL A 271 -18.76 -12.26 -10.24
N TYR A 272 -18.56 -13.54 -10.01
CA TYR A 272 -19.18 -14.30 -8.93
C TYR A 272 -18.16 -14.41 -7.80
N LEU A 273 -18.52 -13.97 -6.60
CA LEU A 273 -17.65 -14.00 -5.42
C LEU A 273 -18.30 -14.82 -4.32
N GLU A 274 -17.58 -15.85 -3.88
CA GLU A 274 -17.96 -16.69 -2.75
C GLU A 274 -16.94 -16.56 -1.63
N LEU A 275 -17.43 -16.27 -0.41
CA LEU A 275 -16.61 -16.00 0.77
C LEU A 275 -16.87 -17.02 1.88
N TRP A 276 -15.81 -17.62 2.39
CA TRP A 276 -15.82 -18.51 3.54
C TRP A 276 -15.05 -17.92 4.70
N VAL A 277 -15.53 -18.11 5.94
CA VAL A 277 -14.83 -17.65 7.14
C VAL A 277 -14.24 -18.83 7.88
N LYS A 278 -12.92 -18.89 7.97
CA LYS A 278 -12.15 -19.94 8.65
C LYS A 278 -11.53 -19.40 9.93
N VAL A 279 -11.43 -20.26 10.95
CA VAL A 279 -10.75 -19.92 12.21
C VAL A 279 -9.43 -20.67 12.25
N GLU A 280 -8.33 -19.91 12.30
CA GLU A 280 -6.98 -20.43 12.46
C GLU A 280 -6.31 -19.75 13.63
N LYS A 281 -6.25 -20.46 14.76
CA LYS A 281 -5.79 -19.90 16.04
C LYS A 281 -4.33 -19.49 15.98
N ASP A 282 -4.04 -18.25 16.42
CA ASP A 282 -2.70 -17.67 16.52
C ASP A 282 -1.92 -17.63 15.19
N TRP A 283 -2.62 -17.56 14.04
CA TRP A 283 -1.99 -17.59 12.71
C TRP A 283 -0.90 -16.50 12.54
N ARG A 284 -1.08 -15.33 13.14
CA ARG A 284 -0.13 -14.20 13.06
C ARG A 284 1.21 -14.45 13.76
N LYS A 285 1.30 -15.49 14.60
CA LYS A 285 2.49 -15.88 15.36
C LYS A 285 3.23 -17.08 14.75
N ARG A 286 2.66 -17.72 13.72
CA ARG A 286 3.20 -18.94 13.12
C ARG A 286 3.75 -18.61 11.72
N LYS A 287 5.06 -18.77 11.54
CA LYS A 287 5.73 -18.51 10.24
C LYS A 287 5.12 -19.33 9.09
N SER A 288 4.76 -20.58 9.33
CA SER A 288 4.12 -21.45 8.32
C SER A 288 2.81 -20.83 7.80
N ASN A 289 1.93 -20.37 8.71
CA ASN A 289 0.67 -19.74 8.33
C ASN A 289 0.90 -18.40 7.61
N LEU A 290 1.90 -17.61 8.07
CA LEU A 290 2.26 -16.37 7.38
C LEU A 290 2.68 -16.63 5.93
N GLN A 291 3.53 -17.63 5.70
CA GLN A 291 3.96 -18.02 4.35
C GLN A 291 2.80 -18.53 3.48
N GLU A 292 1.91 -19.35 4.06
CA GLU A 292 0.71 -19.86 3.39
C GLU A 292 -0.24 -18.73 2.96
N TYR A 293 -0.37 -17.68 3.79
CA TYR A 293 -1.27 -16.54 3.53
C TYR A 293 -0.61 -15.40 2.74
N GLY A 294 0.55 -15.66 2.12
CA GLY A 294 1.21 -14.72 1.22
C GLY A 294 2.18 -13.75 1.88
N TYR A 295 2.48 -13.92 3.17
CA TYR A 295 3.50 -13.12 3.89
C TYR A 295 4.83 -13.87 3.89
N ARG A 296 5.56 -13.85 2.74
CA ARG A 296 6.77 -14.66 2.53
C ARG A 296 8.03 -13.83 2.68
N ASP A 297 8.98 -14.31 3.50
CA ASP A 297 10.32 -13.71 3.62
C ASP A 297 11.18 -13.87 2.34
N THR A 298 10.77 -14.72 1.39
CA THR A 298 11.51 -14.98 0.15
C THR A 298 11.58 -13.79 -0.78
N ASP A 299 10.62 -12.87 -0.67
CA ASP A 299 10.58 -11.64 -1.47
C ASP A 299 11.59 -10.58 -0.95
N TYR A 300 12.35 -10.91 0.11
CA TYR A 300 13.25 -10.00 0.84
C TYR A 300 14.60 -10.66 1.15
N ARG A 301 15.04 -11.65 0.38
CA ARG A 301 16.39 -12.22 0.52
C ARG A 301 17.41 -11.25 -0.05
N ASP A 302 18.46 -11.03 0.75
CA ASP A 302 19.66 -10.24 0.46
C ASP A 302 20.36 -10.71 -0.82
#